data_a89d0ac8b43e8ce79bb71419e197961a
#
_entry.id   a89d0ac8b43e8ce79bb71419e197961a
#
_cell.length_a   1.000
_cell.length_b   1.000
_cell.length_c   1.000
_cell.angle_alpha   90.00
_cell.angle_beta   90.00
_cell.angle_gamma   90.00
#
_symmetry.space_group_name_H-M   'P 1'
#
loop_
_entity.id
_entity.type
_entity.pdbx_description
1 polymer ?
#
loop_
_entity_poly.entity_id
_entity_poly.type
_entity_poly.pdbx_seq_one_letter_code
_entity_poly.pdbx_strand_id
1 'polypeptide(L)'
;MRVMRPAHLPQARRFCVKAFPDTKGRLGFLDECASGKKQHAGALGLIAAEGQRLVGILCCQVLEDPVLAPGRGPVAHVDLMAVHPAFRRRGVATMMWQRMEAKLVAMGIPSVWTRSRVISAGVDLRKHSEAVVFLLKMGFQKRSDIYDMTSRLDELGLDTSCAEAELRRAGIEVKRIDYSEREALRQFLSTSFPHWAGNADRVTKDGPQLVHIACADGKIIGFAASERRWFGPIGVEPGCRLKGIGKVLLLRGLRDIRARGYKRALIGWANFPFYARSISASITRVMWQMEKRIGGE
;
A
#
# COMPACT_ATOMS: atom_id res chain seq x y z
N MET A 1 -14.55 15.90 -22.55
CA MET A 1 -13.43 15.17 -21.92
C MET A 1 -12.10 15.65 -22.50
N ARG A 2 -11.09 15.87 -21.66
CA ARG A 2 -9.78 16.42 -22.06
C ARG A 2 -8.64 15.72 -21.31
N VAL A 3 -7.45 15.75 -21.89
CA VAL A 3 -6.22 15.38 -21.17
C VAL A 3 -5.95 16.44 -20.10
N MET A 4 -5.57 16.01 -18.91
CA MET A 4 -5.22 16.92 -17.82
C MET A 4 -3.93 17.70 -18.20
N ARG A 5 -3.89 19.00 -17.89
CA ARG A 5 -2.76 19.89 -18.13
C ARG A 5 -2.47 20.71 -16.86
N PRO A 6 -1.30 21.31 -16.70
CA PRO A 6 -0.96 22.11 -15.51
C PRO A 6 -2.02 23.16 -15.15
N ALA A 7 -2.64 23.82 -16.11
CA ALA A 7 -3.72 24.79 -15.87
C ALA A 7 -4.96 24.20 -15.14
N HIS A 8 -5.14 22.88 -15.18
CA HIS A 8 -6.25 22.21 -14.50
C HIS A 8 -5.94 21.84 -13.02
N LEU A 9 -4.68 21.90 -12.60
CA LEU A 9 -4.23 21.44 -11.28
C LEU A 9 -4.96 22.07 -10.10
N PRO A 10 -5.16 23.39 -10.03
CA PRO A 10 -5.86 24.00 -8.88
C PRO A 10 -7.27 23.44 -8.71
N GLN A 11 -7.99 23.25 -9.82
CA GLN A 11 -9.35 22.70 -9.80
C GLN A 11 -9.35 21.20 -9.51
N ALA A 12 -8.42 20.43 -10.09
CA ALA A 12 -8.25 19.01 -9.84
C ALA A 12 -7.94 18.73 -8.36
N ARG A 13 -7.03 19.48 -7.75
CA ARG A 13 -6.70 19.37 -6.32
C ARG A 13 -7.90 19.61 -5.43
N ARG A 14 -8.67 20.69 -5.66
CA ARG A 14 -9.91 20.97 -4.92
C ARG A 14 -10.94 19.86 -5.08
N PHE A 15 -11.09 19.34 -6.30
CA PHE A 15 -12.01 18.25 -6.59
C PHE A 15 -11.60 16.97 -5.84
N CYS A 16 -10.32 16.60 -5.86
CA CYS A 16 -9.79 15.40 -5.20
C CYS A 16 -9.92 15.49 -3.67
N VAL A 17 -9.59 16.62 -3.05
CA VAL A 17 -9.76 16.81 -1.60
C VAL A 17 -11.22 16.65 -1.18
N LYS A 18 -12.17 17.12 -1.99
CA LYS A 18 -13.60 16.96 -1.72
C LYS A 18 -14.08 15.52 -1.91
N ALA A 19 -13.58 14.83 -2.95
CA ALA A 19 -13.96 13.45 -3.25
C ALA A 19 -13.29 12.43 -2.32
N PHE A 20 -12.06 12.72 -1.87
CA PHE A 20 -11.23 11.86 -1.04
C PHE A 20 -10.55 12.68 0.07
N PRO A 21 -11.25 13.02 1.16
CA PRO A 21 -10.70 13.87 2.24
C PRO A 21 -9.42 13.32 2.87
N ASP A 22 -9.28 11.99 2.92
CA ASP A 22 -8.12 11.30 3.50
C ASP A 22 -6.82 11.47 2.66
N THR A 23 -6.92 12.06 1.46
CA THR A 23 -5.76 12.27 0.55
C THR A 23 -5.11 13.63 0.71
N LYS A 24 -5.58 14.48 1.63
CA LYS A 24 -5.05 15.82 1.87
C LYS A 24 -3.53 15.75 2.11
N GLY A 25 -2.75 16.44 1.27
CA GLY A 25 -1.28 16.42 1.30
C GLY A 25 -0.61 15.31 0.47
N ARG A 26 -1.35 14.39 -0.14
CA ARG A 26 -0.80 13.28 -0.95
C ARG A 26 -1.11 13.39 -2.44
N LEU A 27 -1.40 14.59 -2.94
CA LEU A 27 -1.85 14.80 -4.32
C LEU A 27 -0.73 15.18 -5.30
N GLY A 28 0.53 14.94 -4.95
CA GLY A 28 1.70 15.23 -5.80
C GLY A 28 1.65 14.51 -7.16
N PHE A 29 1.09 13.31 -7.22
CA PHE A 29 0.92 12.55 -8.47
C PHE A 29 0.08 13.28 -9.54
N LEU A 30 -0.76 14.24 -9.14
CA LEU A 30 -1.52 15.05 -10.10
C LEU A 30 -0.62 15.93 -10.95
N ASP A 31 0.51 16.39 -10.41
CA ASP A 31 1.49 17.18 -11.16
C ASP A 31 2.14 16.33 -12.27
N GLU A 32 2.45 15.07 -11.95
CA GLU A 32 2.97 14.11 -12.92
C GLU A 32 1.94 13.84 -14.03
N CYS A 33 0.68 13.57 -13.65
CA CYS A 33 -0.41 13.36 -14.59
C CYS A 33 -0.71 14.58 -15.47
N ALA A 34 -0.46 15.79 -14.98
CA ALA A 34 -0.72 17.04 -15.70
C ALA A 34 0.45 17.46 -16.60
N SER A 35 1.68 17.20 -16.19
CA SER A 35 2.89 17.61 -16.92
C SER A 35 3.26 16.64 -18.03
N GLY A 36 2.79 15.41 -17.97
CA GLY A 36 3.24 14.34 -18.86
C GLY A 36 4.72 13.99 -18.71
N LYS A 37 5.41 14.57 -17.69
CA LYS A 37 6.82 14.29 -17.45
C LYS A 37 7.00 12.87 -16.94
N LYS A 38 7.88 12.14 -17.59
CA LYS A 38 8.23 10.76 -17.29
C LYS A 38 9.19 10.73 -16.08
N GLN A 39 8.68 10.64 -14.86
CA GLN A 39 9.51 10.12 -13.75
C GLN A 39 9.48 8.57 -13.71
N HIS A 40 8.46 7.98 -14.30
CA HIS A 40 8.30 6.53 -14.54
C HIS A 40 7.73 6.37 -15.96
N ALA A 41 7.50 5.17 -16.43
CA ALA A 41 7.10 4.88 -17.82
C ALA A 41 5.88 5.67 -18.36
N GLY A 42 5.19 6.41 -17.54
CA GLY A 42 4.18 7.40 -17.93
C GLY A 42 3.14 7.65 -16.84
N ALA A 43 2.72 8.91 -16.71
CA ALA A 43 1.56 9.30 -15.91
C ALA A 43 0.49 9.88 -16.83
N LEU A 44 -0.74 9.40 -16.72
CA LEU A 44 -1.88 9.77 -17.56
C LEU A 44 -2.98 10.38 -16.71
N GLY A 45 -3.43 11.58 -17.09
CA GLY A 45 -4.57 12.25 -16.46
C GLY A 45 -5.65 12.58 -17.48
N LEU A 46 -6.90 12.20 -17.17
CA LEU A 46 -8.10 12.62 -17.91
C LEU A 46 -9.01 13.42 -16.98
N ILE A 47 -9.63 14.46 -17.53
CA ILE A 47 -10.67 15.24 -16.87
C ILE A 47 -11.93 15.26 -17.73
N ALA A 48 -13.08 15.22 -17.06
CA ALA A 48 -14.37 15.51 -17.63
C ALA A 48 -14.85 16.86 -17.10
N ALA A 49 -15.32 17.75 -17.96
CA ALA A 49 -15.85 19.05 -17.59
C ALA A 49 -17.18 19.31 -18.27
N GLU A 50 -18.07 20.03 -17.60
CA GLU A 50 -19.28 20.62 -18.13
C GLU A 50 -19.12 22.15 -18.05
N GLY A 51 -19.00 22.80 -19.20
CA GLY A 51 -18.53 24.19 -19.26
C GLY A 51 -17.14 24.34 -18.62
N GLN A 52 -17.04 25.19 -17.62
CA GLN A 52 -15.81 25.39 -16.84
C GLN A 52 -15.73 24.51 -15.58
N ARG A 53 -16.78 23.76 -15.26
CA ARG A 53 -16.85 22.95 -14.04
C ARG A 53 -16.23 21.57 -14.28
N LEU A 54 -15.25 21.20 -13.45
CA LEU A 54 -14.72 19.83 -13.42
C LEU A 54 -15.76 18.88 -12.80
N VAL A 55 -16.13 17.85 -13.54
CA VAL A 55 -17.16 16.88 -13.11
C VAL A 55 -16.60 15.45 -12.97
N GLY A 56 -15.40 15.18 -13.47
CA GLY A 56 -14.75 13.90 -13.31
C GLY A 56 -13.24 13.96 -13.51
N ILE A 57 -12.52 13.05 -12.88
CA ILE A 57 -11.07 12.89 -12.97
C ILE A 57 -10.71 11.40 -12.98
N LEU A 58 -9.74 11.00 -13.80
CA LEU A 58 -9.13 9.68 -13.83
C LEU A 58 -7.63 9.85 -14.02
N CYS A 59 -6.85 9.28 -13.09
CA CYS A 59 -5.40 9.29 -13.13
C CYS A 59 -4.87 7.86 -13.09
N CYS A 60 -3.93 7.56 -13.97
CA CYS A 60 -3.20 6.29 -14.01
C CYS A 60 -1.69 6.56 -14.06
N GLN A 61 -0.93 5.69 -13.43
CA GLN A 61 0.53 5.60 -13.58
C GLN A 61 0.88 4.30 -14.30
N VAL A 62 1.86 4.35 -15.19
CA VAL A 62 2.45 3.20 -15.87
C VAL A 62 3.84 2.98 -15.31
N LEU A 63 4.09 1.80 -14.78
CA LEU A 63 5.37 1.47 -14.13
C LEU A 63 5.62 -0.03 -14.12
N GLU A 64 6.87 -0.42 -13.94
CA GLU A 64 7.21 -1.79 -13.60
C GLU A 64 6.70 -2.13 -12.19
N ASP A 65 5.97 -3.23 -12.07
CA ASP A 65 5.54 -3.75 -10.77
C ASP A 65 5.89 -5.25 -10.67
N PRO A 66 7.07 -5.58 -10.15
CA PRO A 66 7.53 -6.97 -10.05
C PRO A 66 6.70 -7.82 -9.09
N VAL A 67 5.87 -7.19 -8.25
CA VAL A 67 4.98 -7.90 -7.32
C VAL A 67 3.68 -8.32 -7.99
N LEU A 68 3.06 -7.43 -8.76
CA LEU A 68 1.78 -7.70 -9.43
C LEU A 68 1.95 -8.37 -10.78
N ALA A 69 3.03 -8.07 -11.49
CA ALA A 69 3.29 -8.57 -12.83
C ALA A 69 4.77 -8.95 -13.01
N PRO A 70 5.26 -9.98 -12.31
CA PRO A 70 6.65 -10.39 -12.41
C PRO A 70 7.00 -10.80 -13.84
N GLY A 71 8.01 -10.12 -14.44
CA GLY A 71 8.51 -10.43 -15.78
C GLY A 71 7.55 -10.12 -16.94
N ARG A 72 6.45 -9.39 -16.70
CA ARG A 72 5.44 -9.09 -17.74
C ARG A 72 5.53 -7.68 -18.32
N GLY A 73 6.58 -6.93 -17.97
CA GLY A 73 6.75 -5.54 -18.38
C GLY A 73 5.87 -4.55 -17.60
N PRO A 74 5.78 -3.29 -18.07
CA PRO A 74 5.06 -2.25 -17.34
C PRO A 74 3.56 -2.52 -17.30
N VAL A 75 2.94 -2.18 -16.18
CA VAL A 75 1.49 -2.25 -15.96
C VAL A 75 0.95 -0.87 -15.59
N ALA A 76 -0.33 -0.64 -15.84
CA ALA A 76 -0.98 0.59 -15.40
C ALA A 76 -1.62 0.41 -14.01
N HIS A 77 -1.51 1.44 -13.19
CA HIS A 77 -2.18 1.55 -11.91
C HIS A 77 -3.22 2.67 -11.96
N VAL A 78 -4.46 2.39 -11.60
CA VAL A 78 -5.47 3.43 -11.38
C VAL A 78 -5.22 4.06 -10.01
N ASP A 79 -4.59 5.23 -10.00
CA ASP A 79 -4.33 5.95 -8.76
C ASP A 79 -5.58 6.61 -8.20
N LEU A 80 -6.42 7.14 -9.09
CA LEU A 80 -7.61 7.85 -8.68
C LEU A 80 -8.64 7.88 -9.82
N MET A 81 -9.89 7.61 -9.46
CA MET A 81 -11.04 7.83 -10.33
C MET A 81 -12.21 8.39 -9.52
N ALA A 82 -12.75 9.51 -9.95
CA ALA A 82 -13.91 10.12 -9.31
C ALA A 82 -14.81 10.86 -10.29
N VAL A 83 -16.11 10.82 -10.02
CA VAL A 83 -17.15 11.60 -10.71
C VAL A 83 -17.95 12.37 -9.66
N HIS A 84 -18.17 13.66 -9.91
CA HIS A 84 -18.96 14.53 -9.04
C HIS A 84 -20.35 13.91 -8.81
N PRO A 85 -20.89 13.87 -7.58
CA PRO A 85 -22.14 13.18 -7.26
C PRO A 85 -23.31 13.55 -8.21
N ALA A 86 -23.52 14.83 -8.49
CA ALA A 86 -24.57 15.29 -9.39
C ALA A 86 -24.44 14.85 -10.86
N PHE A 87 -23.29 14.27 -11.23
CA PHE A 87 -22.99 13.81 -12.60
C PHE A 87 -22.79 12.29 -12.68
N ARG A 88 -22.99 11.58 -11.56
CA ARG A 88 -22.98 10.12 -11.55
C ARG A 88 -24.18 9.55 -12.33
N ARG A 89 -24.07 8.31 -12.76
CA ARG A 89 -25.10 7.55 -13.52
C ARG A 89 -25.45 8.18 -14.88
N ARG A 90 -24.61 9.08 -15.41
CA ARG A 90 -24.74 9.72 -16.73
C ARG A 90 -23.67 9.26 -17.72
N GLY A 91 -23.04 8.12 -17.51
CA GLY A 91 -22.00 7.58 -18.39
C GLY A 91 -20.61 8.20 -18.28
N VAL A 92 -20.41 9.25 -17.46
CA VAL A 92 -19.13 9.98 -17.36
C VAL A 92 -17.96 9.04 -17.02
N ALA A 93 -18.13 8.19 -16.01
CA ALA A 93 -17.09 7.23 -15.63
C ALA A 93 -16.75 6.25 -16.77
N THR A 94 -17.77 5.72 -17.44
CA THR A 94 -17.62 4.79 -18.59
C THR A 94 -16.83 5.44 -19.72
N MET A 95 -17.21 6.64 -20.13
CA MET A 95 -16.48 7.37 -21.19
C MET A 95 -15.03 7.67 -20.81
N MET A 96 -14.79 8.03 -19.54
CA MET A 96 -13.42 8.28 -19.05
C MET A 96 -12.59 7.00 -19.09
N TRP A 97 -13.17 5.88 -18.63
CA TRP A 97 -12.50 4.60 -18.64
C TRP A 97 -12.17 4.14 -20.06
N GLN A 98 -13.14 4.10 -20.96
CA GLN A 98 -12.94 3.68 -22.36
C GLN A 98 -11.83 4.50 -23.04
N ARG A 99 -11.78 5.81 -22.78
CA ARG A 99 -10.73 6.66 -23.35
C ARG A 99 -9.35 6.40 -22.72
N MET A 100 -9.29 6.09 -21.43
CA MET A 100 -8.05 5.71 -20.77
C MET A 100 -7.56 4.35 -21.27
N GLU A 101 -8.44 3.38 -21.34
CA GLU A 101 -8.15 2.04 -21.84
C GLU A 101 -7.60 2.07 -23.27
N ALA A 102 -8.23 2.80 -24.18
CA ALA A 102 -7.73 2.97 -25.53
C ALA A 102 -6.32 3.58 -25.59
N LYS A 103 -6.01 4.53 -24.68
CA LYS A 103 -4.66 5.09 -24.58
C LYS A 103 -3.64 4.06 -24.07
N LEU A 104 -4.01 3.28 -23.06
CA LEU A 104 -3.12 2.27 -22.49
C LEU A 104 -2.86 1.14 -23.50
N VAL A 105 -3.88 0.72 -24.25
CA VAL A 105 -3.73 -0.25 -25.37
C VAL A 105 -2.78 0.30 -26.42
N ALA A 106 -2.95 1.56 -26.84
CA ALA A 106 -2.05 2.19 -27.82
C ALA A 106 -0.60 2.34 -27.31
N MET A 107 -0.38 2.28 -25.99
CA MET A 107 0.95 2.25 -25.36
C MET A 107 1.51 0.83 -25.18
N GLY A 108 0.78 -0.21 -25.60
CA GLY A 108 1.19 -1.61 -25.43
C GLY A 108 1.13 -2.10 -23.98
N ILE A 109 0.32 -1.47 -23.11
CA ILE A 109 0.20 -1.88 -21.71
C ILE A 109 -0.68 -3.13 -21.63
N PRO A 110 -0.20 -4.25 -21.02
CA PRO A 110 -0.91 -5.52 -21.03
C PRO A 110 -2.02 -5.62 -19.97
N SER A 111 -1.90 -4.86 -18.87
CA SER A 111 -2.89 -4.91 -17.78
C SER A 111 -3.00 -3.65 -16.97
N VAL A 112 -4.14 -3.48 -16.31
CA VAL A 112 -4.46 -2.35 -15.44
C VAL A 112 -4.90 -2.87 -14.08
N TRP A 113 -4.33 -2.31 -13.02
CA TRP A 113 -4.57 -2.68 -11.63
C TRP A 113 -5.23 -1.55 -10.84
N THR A 114 -6.13 -1.89 -9.93
CA THR A 114 -6.73 -0.94 -8.99
C THR A 114 -5.89 -0.78 -7.73
N ARG A 115 -4.63 -0.41 -7.90
CA ARG A 115 -3.71 -0.16 -6.79
C ARG A 115 -3.15 1.24 -6.93
N SER A 116 -3.47 2.12 -6.00
CA SER A 116 -2.82 3.41 -5.91
C SER A 116 -1.63 3.32 -4.96
N ARG A 117 -0.49 3.84 -5.40
CA ARG A 117 0.70 3.97 -4.53
C ARG A 117 0.52 5.05 -3.47
N VAL A 118 -0.47 5.91 -3.63
CA VAL A 118 -0.67 7.11 -2.80
C VAL A 118 -1.93 6.99 -1.94
N ILE A 119 -3.01 6.42 -2.47
CA ILE A 119 -4.33 6.47 -1.83
C ILE A 119 -4.69 5.17 -1.16
N SER A 120 -4.56 4.03 -1.85
CA SER A 120 -5.04 2.74 -1.34
C SER A 120 -4.42 1.57 -2.08
N ALA A 121 -4.22 0.46 -1.38
CA ALA A 121 -3.74 -0.79 -1.96
C ALA A 121 -4.77 -1.49 -2.87
N GLY A 122 -6.00 -1.02 -2.86
CA GLY A 122 -7.11 -1.55 -3.64
C GLY A 122 -8.37 -0.73 -3.41
N VAL A 123 -9.51 -1.21 -3.87
CA VAL A 123 -10.80 -0.54 -3.72
C VAL A 123 -11.44 -0.96 -2.40
N ASP A 124 -11.67 0.00 -1.51
CA ASP A 124 -12.32 -0.22 -0.21
C ASP A 124 -13.79 -0.58 -0.42
N LEU A 125 -14.18 -1.80 -0.03
CA LEU A 125 -15.52 -2.34 -0.25
C LEU A 125 -16.60 -1.57 0.51
N ARG A 126 -16.30 -1.06 1.69
CA ARG A 126 -17.27 -0.37 2.53
C ARG A 126 -17.49 1.08 2.10
N LYS A 127 -16.41 1.75 1.69
CA LYS A 127 -16.46 3.17 1.29
C LYS A 127 -16.81 3.37 -0.18
N HIS A 128 -16.48 2.40 -1.04
CA HIS A 128 -16.51 2.54 -2.49
C HIS A 128 -17.13 1.34 -3.20
N SER A 129 -18.19 0.74 -2.65
CA SER A 129 -18.91 -0.38 -3.23
C SER A 129 -19.42 -0.09 -4.65
N GLU A 130 -19.88 1.13 -4.92
CA GLU A 130 -20.29 1.57 -6.26
C GLU A 130 -19.14 1.50 -7.28
N ALA A 131 -17.91 1.83 -6.84
CA ALA A 131 -16.73 1.73 -7.69
C ALA A 131 -16.39 0.28 -8.01
N VAL A 132 -16.56 -0.63 -7.06
CA VAL A 132 -16.37 -2.07 -7.29
C VAL A 132 -17.34 -2.58 -8.36
N VAL A 133 -18.64 -2.26 -8.24
CA VAL A 133 -19.65 -2.64 -9.22
C VAL A 133 -19.33 -2.06 -10.62
N PHE A 134 -18.88 -0.80 -10.65
CA PHE A 134 -18.46 -0.16 -11.91
C PHE A 134 -17.25 -0.88 -12.52
N LEU A 135 -16.22 -1.20 -11.73
CA LEU A 135 -15.02 -1.88 -12.23
C LEU A 135 -15.32 -3.28 -12.74
N LEU A 136 -16.16 -4.06 -12.04
CA LEU A 136 -16.64 -5.36 -12.51
C LEU A 136 -17.34 -5.23 -13.87
N LYS A 137 -18.23 -4.23 -14.04
CA LYS A 137 -18.88 -3.93 -15.31
C LYS A 137 -17.88 -3.54 -16.41
N MET A 138 -16.78 -2.92 -16.07
CA MET A 138 -15.71 -2.57 -17.03
C MET A 138 -14.75 -3.73 -17.31
N GLY A 139 -15.02 -4.93 -16.80
CA GLY A 139 -14.25 -6.14 -17.06
C GLY A 139 -13.06 -6.36 -16.13
N PHE A 140 -12.96 -5.61 -15.03
CA PHE A 140 -11.98 -5.91 -13.98
C PHE A 140 -12.37 -7.18 -13.22
N GLN A 141 -11.39 -7.98 -12.88
CA GLN A 141 -11.54 -9.19 -12.07
C GLN A 141 -10.85 -9.01 -10.73
N LYS A 142 -11.46 -9.50 -9.65
CA LYS A 142 -10.82 -9.57 -8.34
C LYS A 142 -9.61 -10.52 -8.41
N ARG A 143 -8.48 -10.09 -7.85
CA ARG A 143 -7.26 -10.90 -7.73
C ARG A 143 -6.93 -11.27 -6.30
N SER A 144 -7.07 -10.31 -5.37
CA SER A 144 -6.77 -10.55 -3.96
C SER A 144 -7.59 -9.65 -3.04
N ASP A 145 -7.67 -10.08 -1.80
CA ASP A 145 -8.15 -9.28 -0.67
C ASP A 145 -6.96 -8.66 0.05
N ILE A 146 -7.06 -7.40 0.39
CA ILE A 146 -6.12 -6.68 1.25
C ILE A 146 -6.87 -6.25 2.50
N TYR A 147 -6.31 -6.56 3.65
CA TYR A 147 -6.92 -6.25 4.94
C TYR A 147 -6.13 -5.16 5.67
N ASP A 148 -6.85 -4.19 6.24
CA ASP A 148 -6.32 -3.44 7.36
C ASP A 148 -6.97 -3.98 8.64
N MET A 149 -6.16 -4.11 9.68
CA MET A 149 -6.57 -4.66 10.96
C MET A 149 -6.25 -3.69 12.10
N THR A 150 -6.87 -3.91 13.24
CA THR A 150 -6.54 -3.23 14.49
C THR A 150 -6.51 -4.23 15.63
N SER A 151 -5.69 -3.94 16.63
CA SER A 151 -5.68 -4.68 17.88
C SER A 151 -5.71 -3.73 19.06
N ARG A 152 -6.43 -4.08 20.12
CA ARG A 152 -6.46 -3.36 21.41
C ARG A 152 -5.24 -3.78 22.23
N LEU A 153 -4.42 -2.81 22.59
CA LEU A 153 -3.15 -3.07 23.27
C LEU A 153 -3.28 -3.24 24.77
N ASP A 154 -4.36 -2.73 25.35
CA ASP A 154 -4.72 -2.89 26.77
C ASP A 154 -5.19 -4.32 27.10
N GLU A 155 -5.70 -5.05 26.12
CA GLU A 155 -6.18 -6.44 26.27
C GLU A 155 -5.12 -7.50 25.93
N LEU A 156 -3.92 -7.06 25.46
CA LEU A 156 -2.89 -7.99 25.02
C LEU A 156 -1.83 -8.27 26.11
N GLY A 157 -1.53 -9.54 26.30
CA GLY A 157 -0.28 -9.99 26.93
C GLY A 157 0.88 -9.73 26.00
N LEU A 158 1.69 -8.72 26.32
CA LEU A 158 2.85 -8.31 25.52
C LEU A 158 4.19 -8.79 26.11
N ASP A 159 4.16 -9.74 27.04
CA ASP A 159 5.36 -10.38 27.56
C ASP A 159 5.93 -11.37 26.53
N THR A 160 7.21 -11.27 26.28
CA THR A 160 7.95 -12.10 25.33
C THR A 160 9.09 -12.88 26.00
N SER A 161 9.25 -12.77 27.32
CA SER A 161 10.43 -13.24 28.06
C SER A 161 10.70 -14.74 27.84
N CYS A 162 9.68 -15.58 27.97
CA CYS A 162 9.81 -17.03 27.75
C CYS A 162 10.17 -17.35 26.29
N ALA A 163 9.45 -16.76 25.34
CA ALA A 163 9.71 -16.98 23.92
C ALA A 163 11.09 -16.49 23.49
N GLU A 164 11.54 -15.35 24.01
CA GLU A 164 12.89 -14.86 23.76
C GLU A 164 13.98 -15.75 24.37
N ALA A 165 13.72 -16.34 25.54
CA ALA A 165 14.65 -17.31 26.13
C ALA A 165 14.76 -18.59 25.28
N GLU A 166 13.67 -19.05 24.70
CA GLU A 166 13.67 -20.18 23.75
C GLU A 166 14.44 -19.85 22.47
N LEU A 167 14.20 -18.66 21.91
CA LEU A 167 14.92 -18.20 20.72
C LEU A 167 16.43 -18.08 20.99
N ARG A 168 16.83 -17.55 22.15
CA ARG A 168 18.26 -17.47 22.53
C ARG A 168 18.90 -18.84 22.65
N ARG A 169 18.21 -19.83 23.22
CA ARG A 169 18.73 -21.22 23.27
C ARG A 169 18.90 -21.81 21.85
N ALA A 170 18.12 -21.34 20.88
CA ALA A 170 18.25 -21.70 19.48
C ALA A 170 19.24 -20.82 18.68
N GLY A 171 20.07 -20.00 19.38
CA GLY A 171 21.05 -19.12 18.74
C GLY A 171 20.43 -17.87 18.06
N ILE A 172 19.17 -17.51 18.41
CA ILE A 172 18.48 -16.38 17.81
C ILE A 172 18.30 -15.28 18.85
N GLU A 173 18.84 -14.11 18.58
CA GLU A 173 18.66 -12.92 19.40
C GLU A 173 17.61 -11.98 18.76
N VAL A 174 16.68 -11.47 19.57
CA VAL A 174 15.74 -10.41 19.15
C VAL A 174 16.04 -9.14 19.93
N LYS A 175 16.40 -8.08 19.23
CA LYS A 175 16.80 -6.81 19.82
C LYS A 175 16.26 -5.60 19.06
N ARG A 176 16.37 -4.40 19.64
CA ARG A 176 16.25 -3.15 18.87
C ARG A 176 17.46 -3.01 17.97
N ILE A 177 17.23 -2.47 16.78
CA ILE A 177 18.31 -2.20 15.83
C ILE A 177 19.17 -1.04 16.34
N ASP A 178 20.49 -1.19 16.23
CA ASP A 178 21.44 -0.10 16.41
C ASP A 178 21.64 0.66 15.11
N TYR A 179 22.04 1.92 15.21
CA TYR A 179 22.27 2.77 14.04
C TYR A 179 23.31 2.15 13.07
N SER A 180 24.34 1.51 13.61
CA SER A 180 25.39 0.80 12.85
C SER A 180 24.86 -0.38 12.02
N GLU A 181 23.71 -0.95 12.40
CA GLU A 181 23.11 -2.11 11.73
C GLU A 181 22.16 -1.72 10.58
N ARG A 182 22.00 -0.43 10.32
CA ARG A 182 21.10 0.10 9.30
C ARG A 182 21.42 -0.43 7.90
N GLU A 183 22.71 -0.50 7.56
CA GLU A 183 23.15 -1.00 6.25
C GLU A 183 22.89 -2.51 6.12
N ALA A 184 23.14 -3.29 7.20
CA ALA A 184 22.80 -4.70 7.24
C ALA A 184 21.29 -4.94 7.06
N LEU A 185 20.44 -4.10 7.68
CA LEU A 185 18.99 -4.15 7.46
C LEU A 185 18.62 -3.83 6.02
N ARG A 186 19.25 -2.83 5.39
CA ARG A 186 18.99 -2.47 3.99
C ARG A 186 19.35 -3.63 3.06
N GLN A 187 20.50 -4.27 3.28
CA GLN A 187 20.91 -5.44 2.53
C GLN A 187 19.95 -6.61 2.71
N PHE A 188 19.54 -6.90 3.94
CA PHE A 188 18.54 -7.93 4.23
C PHE A 188 17.21 -7.66 3.51
N LEU A 189 16.71 -6.41 3.52
CA LEU A 189 15.48 -6.03 2.84
C LEU A 189 15.61 -6.17 1.33
N SER A 190 16.72 -5.74 0.74
CA SER A 190 16.92 -5.84 -0.72
C SER A 190 17.01 -7.29 -1.21
N THR A 191 17.55 -8.19 -0.40
CA THR A 191 17.70 -9.61 -0.73
C THR A 191 16.43 -10.41 -0.47
N SER A 192 15.89 -10.31 0.76
CA SER A 192 14.78 -11.17 1.20
C SER A 192 13.40 -10.53 0.98
N PHE A 193 13.32 -9.20 0.85
CA PHE A 193 12.09 -8.43 0.71
C PHE A 193 12.26 -7.21 -0.21
N PRO A 194 12.61 -7.41 -1.50
CA PRO A 194 12.97 -6.31 -2.41
C PRO A 194 11.87 -5.25 -2.55
N HIS A 195 10.60 -5.63 -2.40
CA HIS A 195 9.48 -4.68 -2.42
C HIS A 195 9.42 -3.75 -1.19
N TRP A 196 10.20 -4.03 -0.13
CA TRP A 196 10.35 -3.18 1.05
C TRP A 196 11.71 -2.48 1.13
N ALA A 197 12.63 -2.75 0.23
CA ALA A 197 13.97 -2.14 0.25
C ALA A 197 13.92 -0.61 0.30
N GLY A 198 13.06 0.01 -0.51
CA GLY A 198 12.83 1.46 -0.50
C GLY A 198 12.19 2.03 0.78
N ASN A 199 11.70 1.18 1.68
CA ASN A 199 11.16 1.59 2.98
C ASN A 199 12.21 1.56 4.09
N ALA A 200 13.41 0.99 3.88
CA ALA A 200 14.43 0.87 4.91
C ALA A 200 14.79 2.24 5.50
N ASP A 201 15.04 3.24 4.64
CA ASP A 201 15.32 4.61 5.08
C ASP A 201 14.15 5.24 5.83
N ARG A 202 12.93 5.03 5.37
CA ARG A 202 11.74 5.55 6.04
C ARG A 202 11.56 4.91 7.42
N VAL A 203 11.77 3.60 7.53
CA VAL A 203 11.62 2.83 8.76
C VAL A 203 12.65 3.27 9.81
N THR A 204 13.87 3.63 9.38
CA THR A 204 14.95 4.07 10.26
C THR A 204 15.03 5.59 10.41
N LYS A 205 14.22 6.37 9.68
CA LYS A 205 14.27 7.84 9.65
C LYS A 205 13.95 8.48 11.00
N ASP A 206 12.98 7.91 11.73
CA ASP A 206 12.57 8.40 13.06
C ASP A 206 13.41 7.82 14.21
N GLY A 207 14.48 7.12 13.86
CA GLY A 207 15.43 6.53 14.80
C GLY A 207 15.29 5.01 14.94
N PRO A 208 16.39 4.34 15.30
CA PRO A 208 16.47 2.88 15.36
C PRO A 208 15.53 2.24 16.39
N GLN A 209 15.07 3.02 17.39
CA GLN A 209 14.18 2.51 18.44
C GLN A 209 12.80 2.04 17.94
N LEU A 210 12.44 2.31 16.71
CA LEU A 210 11.17 1.86 16.10
C LEU A 210 11.28 0.53 15.38
N VAL A 211 12.48 0.00 15.26
CA VAL A 211 12.75 -1.24 14.55
C VAL A 211 13.32 -2.28 15.50
N HIS A 212 12.73 -3.47 15.47
CA HIS A 212 13.29 -4.66 16.08
C HIS A 212 13.82 -5.59 14.98
N ILE A 213 14.95 -6.23 15.25
CA ILE A 213 15.57 -7.24 14.38
C ILE A 213 15.70 -8.56 15.12
N ALA A 214 15.66 -9.65 14.38
CA ALA A 214 16.06 -10.96 14.84
C ALA A 214 17.36 -11.35 14.12
N CYS A 215 18.35 -11.77 14.86
CA CYS A 215 19.68 -12.13 14.37
C CYS A 215 20.01 -13.58 14.71
N ALA A 216 20.65 -14.30 13.79
CA ALA A 216 21.29 -15.59 14.01
C ALA A 216 22.65 -15.58 13.31
N ASP A 217 23.68 -16.09 13.97
CA ASP A 217 25.07 -16.14 13.45
C ASP A 217 25.53 -14.77 12.89
N GLY A 218 25.19 -13.69 13.59
CA GLY A 218 25.54 -12.32 13.20
C GLY A 218 24.76 -11.75 12.01
N LYS A 219 23.81 -12.49 11.45
CA LYS A 219 23.01 -12.06 10.28
C LYS A 219 21.57 -11.73 10.70
N ILE A 220 21.00 -10.71 10.10
CA ILE A 220 19.57 -10.38 10.26
C ILE A 220 18.74 -11.43 9.50
N ILE A 221 17.83 -12.09 10.22
CA ILE A 221 16.90 -13.09 9.68
C ILE A 221 15.44 -12.67 9.80
N GLY A 222 15.17 -11.54 10.45
CA GLY A 222 13.82 -10.98 10.57
C GLY A 222 13.83 -9.56 11.09
N PHE A 223 12.76 -8.83 10.84
CA PHE A 223 12.59 -7.47 11.31
C PHE A 223 11.11 -7.15 11.54
N ALA A 224 10.85 -6.16 12.37
CA ALA A 224 9.55 -5.50 12.50
C ALA A 224 9.74 -4.01 12.74
N ALA A 225 8.92 -3.19 12.13
CA ALA A 225 8.92 -1.75 12.30
C ALA A 225 7.61 -1.27 12.91
N SER A 226 7.67 -0.14 13.61
CA SER A 226 6.48 0.56 14.10
C SER A 226 6.69 2.07 14.05
N GLU A 227 5.65 2.82 13.67
CA GLU A 227 5.66 4.28 13.62
C GLU A 227 4.38 4.82 14.25
N ARG A 228 4.51 5.60 15.32
CA ARG A 228 3.37 6.08 16.10
C ARG A 228 2.47 4.90 16.51
N ARG A 229 1.22 4.85 16.04
CA ARG A 229 0.27 3.75 16.27
C ARG A 229 0.24 2.70 15.15
N TRP A 230 1.03 2.87 14.09
CA TRP A 230 1.10 1.95 12.97
C TRP A 230 2.15 0.87 13.24
N PHE A 231 1.75 -0.38 13.05
CA PHE A 231 2.64 -1.53 13.10
C PHE A 231 2.86 -2.08 11.68
N GLY A 232 4.10 -2.35 11.35
CA GLY A 232 4.56 -2.88 10.07
C GLY A 232 5.49 -1.91 9.31
N PRO A 233 6.24 -2.45 8.33
CA PRO A 233 6.26 -3.85 7.89
C PRO A 233 6.89 -4.80 8.92
N ILE A 234 6.60 -6.12 8.75
CA ILE A 234 7.24 -7.23 9.46
C ILE A 234 7.59 -8.34 8.48
N GLY A 235 8.77 -8.91 8.59
CA GLY A 235 9.23 -10.02 7.78
C GLY A 235 10.18 -10.94 8.51
N VAL A 236 10.09 -12.23 8.23
CA VAL A 236 11.04 -13.27 8.68
C VAL A 236 11.43 -14.06 7.44
N GLU A 237 12.72 -14.29 7.28
CA GLU A 237 13.28 -15.07 6.18
C GLU A 237 12.57 -16.42 6.05
N PRO A 238 12.21 -16.86 4.83
CA PRO A 238 11.41 -18.07 4.63
C PRO A 238 11.94 -19.31 5.37
N GLY A 239 13.24 -19.56 5.33
CA GLY A 239 13.88 -20.68 6.01
C GLY A 239 13.89 -20.61 7.54
N CYS A 240 13.60 -19.43 8.10
CA CYS A 240 13.58 -19.19 9.55
C CYS A 240 12.16 -19.05 10.13
N ARG A 241 11.12 -19.23 9.30
CA ARG A 241 9.72 -19.13 9.75
C ARG A 241 9.31 -20.28 10.67
N LEU A 242 8.15 -20.10 11.34
CA LEU A 242 7.53 -21.06 12.27
C LEU A 242 8.32 -21.34 13.56
N LYS A 243 9.39 -20.60 13.85
CA LYS A 243 10.17 -20.67 15.09
C LYS A 243 9.73 -19.64 16.17
N GLY A 244 8.57 -19.01 16.02
CA GLY A 244 8.08 -17.99 16.95
C GLY A 244 8.65 -16.58 16.75
N ILE A 245 9.69 -16.41 15.90
CA ILE A 245 10.38 -15.12 15.67
C ILE A 245 9.41 -14.00 15.31
N GLY A 246 8.52 -14.23 14.36
CA GLY A 246 7.53 -13.23 13.92
C GLY A 246 6.61 -12.79 15.04
N LYS A 247 6.20 -13.70 15.94
CA LYS A 247 5.36 -13.35 17.10
C LYS A 247 6.12 -12.48 18.10
N VAL A 248 7.38 -12.81 18.40
CA VAL A 248 8.21 -12.00 19.31
C VAL A 248 8.45 -10.60 18.74
N LEU A 249 8.82 -10.50 17.46
CA LEU A 249 8.98 -9.21 16.76
C LEU A 249 7.69 -8.38 16.79
N LEU A 250 6.54 -9.00 16.53
CA LEU A 250 5.23 -8.36 16.59
C LEU A 250 4.96 -7.82 18.00
N LEU A 251 5.07 -8.65 19.03
CA LEU A 251 4.75 -8.26 20.40
C LEU A 251 5.69 -7.15 20.93
N ARG A 252 6.97 -7.17 20.56
CA ARG A 252 7.91 -6.08 20.88
C ARG A 252 7.50 -4.77 20.22
N GLY A 253 7.17 -4.76 18.94
CA GLY A 253 6.71 -3.55 18.27
C GLY A 253 5.38 -3.02 18.83
N LEU A 254 4.46 -3.90 19.22
CA LEU A 254 3.21 -3.51 19.88
C LEU A 254 3.44 -2.97 21.29
N ARG A 255 4.42 -3.50 22.03
CA ARG A 255 4.86 -2.98 23.34
C ARG A 255 5.36 -1.53 23.21
N ASP A 256 6.15 -1.24 22.17
CA ASP A 256 6.63 0.12 21.90
C ASP A 256 5.48 1.08 21.55
N ILE A 257 4.49 0.64 20.79
CA ILE A 257 3.31 1.44 20.50
C ILE A 257 2.52 1.73 21.78
N ARG A 258 2.32 0.72 22.65
CA ARG A 258 1.64 0.89 23.95
C ARG A 258 2.42 1.82 24.89
N ALA A 259 3.75 1.70 24.95
CA ALA A 259 4.61 2.55 25.77
C ALA A 259 4.56 4.03 25.37
N ARG A 260 4.17 4.33 24.13
CA ARG A 260 3.90 5.70 23.64
C ARG A 260 2.50 6.20 23.95
N GLY A 261 1.71 5.47 24.73
CA GLY A 261 0.36 5.87 25.15
C GLY A 261 -0.76 5.49 24.18
N TYR A 262 -0.49 4.78 23.09
CA TYR A 262 -1.56 4.35 22.17
C TYR A 262 -2.28 3.12 22.71
N LYS A 263 -3.61 3.20 22.78
CA LYS A 263 -4.47 2.08 23.19
C LYS A 263 -4.77 1.07 22.09
N ARG A 264 -4.49 1.44 20.83
CA ARG A 264 -4.75 0.60 19.64
C ARG A 264 -3.58 0.68 18.67
N ALA A 265 -3.18 -0.47 18.13
CA ALA A 265 -2.31 -0.56 16.98
C ALA A 265 -3.13 -0.66 15.69
N LEU A 266 -2.66 -0.03 14.63
CA LEU A 266 -3.17 -0.14 13.27
C LEU A 266 -2.18 -0.94 12.44
N ILE A 267 -2.68 -1.92 11.69
CA ILE A 267 -1.89 -2.83 10.88
C ILE A 267 -2.42 -2.75 9.46
N GLY A 268 -1.65 -2.12 8.59
CA GLY A 268 -2.03 -1.99 7.18
C GLY A 268 -1.54 -3.16 6.35
N TRP A 269 -2.32 -3.55 5.35
CA TRP A 269 -1.99 -4.63 4.40
C TRP A 269 -1.63 -5.93 5.11
N ALA A 270 -2.44 -6.28 6.07
CA ALA A 270 -2.18 -7.36 7.00
C ALA A 270 -2.28 -8.75 6.36
N ASN A 271 -1.36 -9.64 6.72
CA ASN A 271 -1.56 -11.07 6.58
C ASN A 271 -2.57 -11.52 7.63
N PHE A 272 -3.85 -11.58 7.26
CA PHE A 272 -4.96 -11.87 8.17
C PHE A 272 -4.72 -13.09 9.08
N PRO A 273 -4.33 -14.28 8.56
CA PRO A 273 -4.15 -15.46 9.41
C PRO A 273 -3.07 -15.30 10.50
N PHE A 274 -2.00 -14.56 10.19
CA PHE A 274 -0.91 -14.33 11.14
C PHE A 274 -1.36 -13.44 12.30
N TYR A 275 -1.96 -12.30 12.01
CA TYR A 275 -2.36 -11.35 13.05
C TYR A 275 -3.58 -11.82 13.86
N ALA A 276 -4.55 -12.47 13.22
CA ALA A 276 -5.71 -13.02 13.90
C ALA A 276 -5.29 -14.06 14.94
N ARG A 277 -4.37 -14.97 14.60
CA ARG A 277 -3.88 -15.99 15.53
C ARG A 277 -2.92 -15.45 16.60
N SER A 278 -2.13 -14.43 16.26
CA SER A 278 -1.08 -13.97 17.17
C SER A 278 -1.56 -12.99 18.22
N ILE A 279 -2.55 -12.14 17.90
CA ILE A 279 -2.95 -11.00 18.74
C ILE A 279 -4.45 -10.70 18.68
N SER A 280 -5.28 -11.63 18.25
CA SER A 280 -6.74 -11.45 18.11
C SER A 280 -7.13 -10.14 17.41
N ALA A 281 -6.36 -9.73 16.40
CA ALA A 281 -6.61 -8.51 15.65
C ALA A 281 -7.91 -8.62 14.83
N SER A 282 -8.68 -7.53 14.81
CA SER A 282 -9.94 -7.43 14.07
C SER A 282 -9.75 -6.71 12.74
N ILE A 283 -10.45 -7.16 11.70
CA ILE A 283 -10.46 -6.50 10.39
C ILE A 283 -11.23 -5.18 10.52
N THR A 284 -10.64 -4.10 10.06
CA THR A 284 -11.26 -2.76 10.01
C THR A 284 -11.56 -2.29 8.60
N ARG A 285 -10.82 -2.82 7.61
CA ARG A 285 -11.03 -2.52 6.20
C ARG A 285 -10.71 -3.72 5.33
N VAL A 286 -11.57 -3.96 4.34
CA VAL A 286 -11.34 -4.93 3.27
C VAL A 286 -11.26 -4.17 1.95
N MET A 287 -10.19 -4.39 1.20
CA MET A 287 -10.00 -3.80 -0.12
C MET A 287 -9.80 -4.90 -1.15
N TRP A 288 -10.38 -4.74 -2.33
CA TRP A 288 -10.08 -5.62 -3.45
C TRP A 288 -8.99 -5.02 -4.32
N GLN A 289 -7.94 -5.80 -4.55
CA GLN A 289 -7.09 -5.59 -5.71
C GLN A 289 -7.77 -6.23 -6.91
N MET A 290 -7.94 -5.46 -7.96
CA MET A 290 -8.60 -5.90 -9.19
C MET A 290 -7.68 -5.63 -10.37
N GLU A 291 -7.70 -6.53 -11.32
CA GLU A 291 -6.95 -6.43 -12.57
C GLU A 291 -7.91 -6.48 -13.76
N LYS A 292 -7.63 -5.71 -14.79
CA LYS A 292 -8.16 -5.90 -16.12
C LYS A 292 -7.01 -6.11 -17.11
N ARG A 293 -7.00 -7.22 -17.82
CA ARG A 293 -6.13 -7.42 -18.98
C ARG A 293 -6.66 -6.62 -20.15
N ILE A 294 -5.78 -5.91 -20.86
CA ILE A 294 -6.09 -5.08 -22.02
C ILE A 294 -5.07 -5.36 -23.12
N GLY A 295 -5.48 -5.23 -24.39
CA GLY A 295 -4.54 -5.25 -25.51
C GLY A 295 -3.92 -6.61 -25.85
N GLY A 296 -4.67 -7.68 -25.85
CA GLY A 296 -4.24 -8.96 -26.33
C GLY A 296 -5.36 -10.00 -26.26
N GLU A 297 -5.64 -10.68 -27.31
CA GLU A 297 -6.26 -11.99 -27.30
C GLU A 297 -5.30 -13.01 -26.67
#